data_f17265c1f96be3220c88e62974f9d0f7
#
_entry.id   f17265c1f96be3220c88e62974f9d0f7
#
_cell.length_a   1.000
_cell.length_b   1.000
_cell.length_c   1.000
_cell.angle_alpha   90.00
_cell.angle_beta   90.00
_cell.angle_gamma   90.00
#
_symmetry.space_group_name_H-M   'P 1'
#
loop_
_entity.id
_entity.type
_entity.pdbx_description
1 polymer ?
#
loop_
_entity_poly.entity_id
_entity_poly.type
_entity_poly.pdbx_seq_one_letter_code
_entity_poly.pdbx_strand_id
1 'polypeptide(L)'
;MKHIAVSGLKLEYRDFPATAEGRPTLLLLHEGLGCVTMWRHFPEKLAAATGCRLIVWSRAGYGGSEAYAEPRTPRYMHREAEEMLPALIAALGIARPLLIGHSDGGTIALIFAGAFPEAPLGVAVMAPHEFVEDVTLAGIRDARVVWKTTDMAQKLARCHHAQTERVFLDWNDTW
;
A
#
# COMPACT_ATOMS: atom_id res chain seq x y z
N MET A 1 -9.83 12.70 -4.65
CA MET A 1 -8.50 12.11 -4.79
C MET A 1 -7.48 13.22 -4.90
N LYS A 2 -6.34 13.13 -4.20
CA LYS A 2 -5.22 14.08 -4.25
C LYS A 2 -3.99 13.38 -4.85
N HIS A 3 -2.99 14.16 -5.27
CA HIS A 3 -1.71 13.65 -5.73
C HIS A 3 -0.56 14.41 -5.06
N ILE A 4 0.56 13.73 -4.89
CA ILE A 4 1.79 14.27 -4.31
C ILE A 4 3.00 13.75 -5.08
N ALA A 5 3.99 14.60 -5.29
CA ALA A 5 5.26 14.19 -5.89
C ALA A 5 6.18 13.58 -4.81
N VAL A 6 6.64 12.35 -5.04
CA VAL A 6 7.54 11.63 -4.14
C VAL A 6 8.58 10.91 -4.98
N SER A 7 9.86 11.17 -4.76
CA SER A 7 10.97 10.55 -5.49
C SER A 7 10.81 10.59 -7.02
N GLY A 8 10.29 11.69 -7.54
CA GLY A 8 10.06 11.89 -8.98
C GLY A 8 8.80 11.25 -9.55
N LEU A 9 7.99 10.57 -8.74
CA LEU A 9 6.72 9.97 -9.14
C LEU A 9 5.54 10.75 -8.56
N LYS A 10 4.44 10.82 -9.31
CA LYS A 10 3.16 11.39 -8.86
C LYS A 10 2.32 10.27 -8.24
N LEU A 11 2.14 10.31 -6.91
CA LEU A 11 1.41 9.30 -6.16
C LEU A 11 0.01 9.79 -5.77
N GLU A 12 -0.97 8.92 -5.93
CA GLU A 12 -2.37 9.12 -5.54
C GLU A 12 -2.55 8.90 -4.03
N TYR A 13 -3.33 9.77 -3.38
CA TYR A 13 -3.69 9.58 -1.97
C TYR A 13 -5.01 10.24 -1.59
N ARG A 14 -5.56 9.86 -0.44
CA ARG A 14 -6.63 10.56 0.27
C ARG A 14 -6.13 10.95 1.66
N ASP A 15 -6.56 12.11 2.12
CA ASP A 15 -6.21 12.69 3.40
C ASP A 15 -7.49 13.06 4.13
N PHE A 16 -7.73 12.43 5.25
CA PHE A 16 -8.84 12.68 6.16
C PHE A 16 -8.28 13.50 7.32
N PRO A 17 -8.72 14.76 7.48
CA PRO A 17 -8.19 15.62 8.52
C PRO A 17 -8.51 15.10 9.92
N ALA A 18 -7.65 15.40 10.88
CA ALA A 18 -7.92 15.11 12.28
C ALA A 18 -9.15 15.89 12.76
N THR A 19 -9.98 15.25 13.57
CA THR A 19 -11.12 15.88 14.25
C THR A 19 -10.88 16.07 15.76
N ALA A 20 -9.76 15.55 16.28
CA ALA A 20 -9.31 15.72 17.65
C ALA A 20 -7.83 16.14 17.69
N GLU A 21 -7.48 17.07 18.57
CA GLU A 21 -6.09 17.52 18.74
C GLU A 21 -5.21 16.48 19.42
N GLY A 22 -3.90 16.56 19.20
CA GLY A 22 -2.90 15.70 19.84
C GLY A 22 -2.93 14.23 19.40
N ARG A 23 -3.73 13.90 18.40
CA ARG A 23 -3.81 12.53 17.87
C ARG A 23 -2.71 12.27 16.84
N PRO A 24 -2.20 11.02 16.75
CA PRO A 24 -1.23 10.66 15.74
C PRO A 24 -1.84 10.67 14.34
N THR A 25 -0.98 10.71 13.32
CA THR A 25 -1.40 10.45 11.94
C THR A 25 -1.39 8.94 11.69
N LEU A 26 -2.51 8.40 11.19
CA LEU A 26 -2.62 7.03 10.71
C LEU A 26 -2.23 6.98 9.23
N LEU A 27 -1.39 6.04 8.84
CA LEU A 27 -0.99 5.84 7.45
C LEU A 27 -1.29 4.39 7.04
N LEU A 28 -2.20 4.21 6.07
CA LEU A 28 -2.66 2.92 5.60
C LEU A 28 -1.85 2.44 4.40
N LEU A 29 -1.36 1.19 4.48
CA LEU A 29 -0.59 0.51 3.43
C LEU A 29 -1.40 -0.68 2.91
N HIS A 30 -1.72 -0.65 1.60
CA HIS A 30 -2.60 -1.62 0.96
C HIS A 30 -1.91 -2.95 0.62
N GLU A 31 -2.72 -3.98 0.37
CA GLU A 31 -2.31 -5.33 -0.04
C GLU A 31 -1.70 -5.37 -1.47
N GLY A 32 -1.31 -6.58 -1.91
CA GLY A 32 -0.57 -6.84 -3.16
C GLY A 32 -1.22 -6.31 -4.43
N LEU A 33 -2.54 -6.34 -4.53
CA LEU A 33 -3.31 -5.84 -5.66
C LEU A 33 -4.21 -4.65 -5.29
N GLY A 34 -3.95 -4.04 -4.13
CA GLY A 34 -4.75 -2.95 -3.58
C GLY A 34 -4.46 -1.57 -4.14
N CYS A 35 -5.26 -0.62 -3.72
CA CYS A 35 -5.09 0.81 -3.95
C CYS A 35 -5.98 1.61 -3.00
N VAL A 36 -5.94 2.94 -3.06
CA VAL A 36 -6.78 3.82 -2.22
C VAL A 36 -8.26 3.44 -2.26
N THR A 37 -8.83 3.17 -3.43
CA THR A 37 -10.27 2.92 -3.57
C THR A 37 -10.69 1.55 -3.04
N MET A 38 -9.79 0.58 -2.96
CA MET A 38 -10.09 -0.77 -2.49
C MET A 38 -10.30 -0.86 -0.98
N TRP A 39 -9.86 0.13 -0.21
CA TRP A 39 -10.18 0.25 1.20
C TRP A 39 -11.66 0.58 1.47
N ARG A 40 -12.41 0.98 0.42
CA ARG A 40 -13.84 1.33 0.48
C ARG A 40 -14.12 2.35 1.61
N HIS A 41 -14.99 2.01 2.56
CA HIS A 41 -15.41 2.86 3.68
C HIS A 41 -14.55 2.67 4.94
N PHE A 42 -13.53 1.81 4.92
CA PHE A 42 -12.70 1.57 6.09
C PHE A 42 -11.96 2.82 6.58
N PRO A 43 -11.32 3.62 5.69
CA PRO A 43 -10.62 4.83 6.10
C PRO A 43 -11.54 5.86 6.77
N GLU A 44 -12.72 6.11 6.19
CA GLU A 44 -13.70 7.04 6.77
C GLU A 44 -14.15 6.63 8.18
N LYS A 45 -14.48 5.33 8.33
CA LYS A 45 -14.92 4.78 9.61
C LYS A 45 -13.82 4.84 10.66
N LEU A 46 -12.58 4.51 10.27
CA LEU A 46 -11.43 4.54 11.18
C LEU A 46 -11.09 5.97 11.60
N ALA A 47 -11.07 6.92 10.66
CA ALA A 47 -10.84 8.33 10.96
C ALA A 47 -11.91 8.89 11.92
N ALA A 48 -13.19 8.58 11.66
CA ALA A 48 -14.29 8.98 12.53
C ALA A 48 -14.21 8.37 13.94
N ALA A 49 -13.85 7.10 14.04
CA ALA A 49 -13.77 6.39 15.32
C ALA A 49 -12.58 6.84 16.19
N THR A 50 -11.49 7.29 15.57
CA THR A 50 -10.24 7.64 16.28
C THR A 50 -10.03 9.14 16.46
N GLY A 51 -10.65 9.97 15.62
CA GLY A 51 -10.38 11.40 15.53
C GLY A 51 -9.00 11.73 14.96
N CYS A 52 -8.25 10.75 14.51
CA CYS A 52 -6.92 10.91 13.95
C CYS A 52 -6.96 11.50 12.53
N ARG A 53 -5.89 12.23 12.14
CA ARG A 53 -5.61 12.40 10.71
C ARG A 53 -5.31 11.02 10.12
N LEU A 54 -5.92 10.70 8.98
CA LEU A 54 -5.71 9.43 8.32
C LEU A 54 -5.36 9.65 6.85
N ILE A 55 -4.28 8.99 6.42
CA ILE A 55 -3.84 9.00 5.03
C ILE A 55 -3.88 7.58 4.50
N VAL A 56 -4.43 7.44 3.32
CA VAL A 56 -4.37 6.22 2.50
C VAL A 56 -3.82 6.58 1.15
N TRP A 57 -2.89 5.80 0.63
CA TRP A 57 -2.20 6.06 -0.64
C TRP A 57 -2.11 4.82 -1.50
N SER A 58 -1.96 5.01 -2.80
CA SER A 58 -1.66 3.93 -3.75
C SER A 58 -0.16 3.93 -4.03
N ARG A 59 0.48 2.77 -3.84
CA ARG A 59 1.90 2.58 -4.15
C ARG A 59 2.19 2.89 -5.63
N ALA A 60 3.45 3.09 -5.98
CA ALA A 60 3.87 3.33 -7.36
C ALA A 60 3.39 2.21 -8.30
N GLY A 61 2.70 2.58 -9.38
CA GLY A 61 2.07 1.67 -10.34
C GLY A 61 0.68 1.18 -9.96
N TYR A 62 0.15 1.55 -8.79
CA TYR A 62 -1.20 1.15 -8.34
C TYR A 62 -2.18 2.32 -8.40
N GLY A 63 -3.47 2.00 -8.60
CA GLY A 63 -4.52 3.02 -8.65
C GLY A 63 -4.21 4.10 -9.69
N GLY A 64 -4.28 5.35 -9.27
CA GLY A 64 -3.91 6.52 -10.08
C GLY A 64 -2.46 7.00 -9.89
N SER A 65 -1.59 6.21 -9.23
CA SER A 65 -0.18 6.53 -9.06
C SER A 65 0.64 6.20 -10.29
N GLU A 66 1.65 7.03 -10.58
CA GLU A 66 2.65 6.71 -11.61
C GLU A 66 3.46 5.48 -11.24
N ALA A 67 3.88 4.71 -12.24
CA ALA A 67 4.68 3.50 -12.07
C ALA A 67 6.17 3.79 -12.15
N TYR A 68 6.97 2.96 -11.49
CA TYR A 68 8.40 2.90 -11.77
C TYR A 68 8.63 2.53 -13.24
N ALA A 69 9.71 3.06 -13.82
CA ALA A 69 10.15 2.67 -15.16
C ALA A 69 10.62 1.22 -15.20
N GLU A 70 11.35 0.80 -14.16
CA GLU A 70 11.90 -0.53 -14.03
C GLU A 70 10.83 -1.57 -13.64
N PRO A 71 11.00 -2.82 -14.04
CA PRO A 71 10.14 -3.91 -13.59
C PRO A 71 10.32 -4.16 -12.08
N ARG A 72 9.30 -4.76 -11.47
CA ARG A 72 9.34 -5.17 -10.07
C ARG A 72 10.36 -6.30 -9.86
N THR A 73 11.03 -6.27 -8.72
CA THR A 73 11.98 -7.30 -8.29
C THR A 73 11.51 -7.97 -7.00
N PRO A 74 12.04 -9.13 -6.60
CA PRO A 74 11.72 -9.75 -5.30
C PRO A 74 11.99 -8.86 -4.08
N ARG A 75 12.77 -7.79 -4.22
CA ARG A 75 13.02 -6.80 -3.16
C ARG A 75 12.01 -5.64 -3.15
N TYR A 76 10.90 -5.72 -3.88
CA TYR A 76 9.96 -4.59 -4.00
C TYR A 76 9.40 -4.11 -2.66
N MET A 77 9.11 -5.01 -1.72
CA MET A 77 8.61 -4.62 -0.39
C MET A 77 9.68 -3.86 0.41
N HIS A 78 10.95 -4.23 0.27
CA HIS A 78 12.07 -3.50 0.88
C HIS A 78 12.21 -2.12 0.23
N ARG A 79 12.15 -2.02 -1.10
CA ARG A 79 12.19 -0.72 -1.80
C ARG A 79 11.06 0.20 -1.33
N GLU A 80 9.84 -0.32 -1.23
CA GLU A 80 8.71 0.44 -0.70
C GLU A 80 8.94 0.88 0.75
N ALA A 81 9.45 0.01 1.60
CA ALA A 81 9.67 0.28 3.02
C ALA A 81 10.87 1.21 3.28
N GLU A 82 11.99 1.01 2.59
CA GLU A 82 13.26 1.68 2.88
C GLU A 82 13.46 2.97 2.08
N GLU A 83 12.80 3.12 0.92
CA GLU A 83 12.98 4.27 0.03
C GLU A 83 11.68 5.09 -0.11
N MET A 84 10.59 4.46 -0.56
CA MET A 84 9.36 5.17 -0.92
C MET A 84 8.58 5.66 0.30
N LEU A 85 8.39 4.80 1.30
CA LEU A 85 7.61 5.14 2.49
C LEU A 85 8.25 6.27 3.32
N PRO A 86 9.57 6.29 3.59
CA PRO A 86 10.23 7.43 4.21
C PRO A 86 10.05 8.74 3.43
N ALA A 87 10.21 8.69 2.10
CA ALA A 87 10.04 9.85 1.23
C ALA A 87 8.59 10.37 1.23
N LEU A 88 7.61 9.47 1.23
CA LEU A 88 6.18 9.82 1.33
C LEU A 88 5.86 10.48 2.68
N ILE A 89 6.33 9.91 3.79
CA ILE A 89 6.16 10.43 5.14
C ILE A 89 6.70 11.86 5.23
N ALA A 90 7.91 12.10 4.70
CA ALA A 90 8.53 13.41 4.66
C ALA A 90 7.72 14.39 3.78
N ALA A 91 7.32 13.99 2.57
CA ALA A 91 6.55 14.82 1.65
C ALA A 91 5.18 15.23 2.22
N LEU A 92 4.55 14.36 3.02
CA LEU A 92 3.27 14.61 3.69
C LEU A 92 3.41 15.39 5.01
N GLY A 93 4.64 15.69 5.44
CA GLY A 93 4.92 16.40 6.70
C GLY A 93 4.48 15.62 7.93
N ILE A 94 4.61 14.29 7.91
CA ILE A 94 4.25 13.43 9.03
C ILE A 94 5.50 13.19 9.89
N ALA A 95 5.44 13.57 11.17
CA ALA A 95 6.59 13.38 12.05
C ALA A 95 6.80 11.89 12.42
N ARG A 96 5.78 11.26 13.00
CA ARG A 96 5.80 9.86 13.43
C ARG A 96 4.43 9.23 13.16
N PRO A 97 4.27 8.47 12.06
CA PRO A 97 3.00 7.81 11.75
C PRO A 97 2.75 6.59 12.63
N LEU A 98 1.47 6.27 12.86
CA LEU A 98 1.05 4.93 13.21
C LEU A 98 0.71 4.22 11.90
N LEU A 99 1.46 3.18 11.56
CA LEU A 99 1.30 2.44 10.32
C LEU A 99 0.23 1.37 10.47
N ILE A 100 -0.65 1.25 9.50
CA ILE A 100 -1.68 0.20 9.45
C ILE A 100 -1.56 -0.50 8.10
N GLY A 101 -1.05 -1.73 8.11
CA GLY A 101 -0.75 -2.47 6.88
C GLY A 101 -1.58 -3.74 6.73
N HIS A 102 -2.00 -4.03 5.50
CA HIS A 102 -2.67 -5.28 5.15
C HIS A 102 -1.85 -6.06 4.12
N SER A 103 -1.62 -7.37 4.36
CA SER A 103 -0.88 -8.26 3.47
C SER A 103 0.49 -7.66 3.11
N ASP A 104 0.82 -7.44 1.82
CA ASP A 104 2.05 -6.73 1.39
C ASP A 104 2.29 -5.44 2.20
N GLY A 105 1.24 -4.63 2.40
CA GLY A 105 1.34 -3.40 3.19
C GLY A 105 1.70 -3.65 4.65
N GLY A 106 1.27 -4.79 5.21
CA GLY A 106 1.68 -5.25 6.54
C GLY A 106 3.17 -5.58 6.58
N THR A 107 3.65 -6.34 5.62
CA THR A 107 5.07 -6.69 5.48
C THR A 107 5.94 -5.45 5.28
N ILE A 108 5.51 -4.52 4.41
CA ILE A 108 6.20 -3.23 4.21
C ILE A 108 6.29 -2.44 5.52
N ALA A 109 5.21 -2.41 6.31
CA ALA A 109 5.21 -1.71 7.60
C ALA A 109 6.18 -2.34 8.61
N LEU A 110 6.29 -3.67 8.65
CA LEU A 110 7.24 -4.40 9.50
C LEU A 110 8.69 -4.15 9.06
N ILE A 111 8.99 -4.21 7.76
CA ILE A 111 10.32 -3.91 7.21
C ILE A 111 10.72 -2.47 7.57
N PHE A 112 9.80 -1.51 7.37
CA PHE A 112 10.04 -0.11 7.72
C PHE A 112 10.37 0.06 9.22
N ALA A 113 9.57 -0.56 10.09
CA ALA A 113 9.81 -0.47 11.54
C ALA A 113 11.13 -1.13 11.96
N GLY A 114 11.54 -2.21 11.28
CA GLY A 114 12.83 -2.85 11.50
C GLY A 114 14.02 -1.98 11.04
N ALA A 115 13.88 -1.34 9.88
CA ALA A 115 14.92 -0.46 9.33
C ALA A 115 15.01 0.88 10.06
N PHE A 116 13.88 1.42 10.54
CA PHE A 116 13.77 2.74 11.18
C PHE A 116 12.96 2.66 12.49
N PRO A 117 13.49 2.01 13.55
CA PRO A 117 12.71 1.69 14.75
C PRO A 117 12.13 2.90 15.49
N GLU A 118 12.75 4.06 15.37
CA GLU A 118 12.27 5.30 16.00
C GLU A 118 11.33 6.13 15.12
N ALA A 119 11.18 5.77 13.83
CA ALA A 119 10.39 6.56 12.88
C ALA A 119 8.87 6.35 13.05
N PRO A 120 8.32 5.13 13.18
CA PRO A 120 6.90 4.97 13.44
C PRO A 120 6.56 5.17 14.92
N LEU A 121 5.36 5.63 15.20
CA LEU A 121 4.81 5.63 16.56
C LEU A 121 4.41 4.21 16.98
N GLY A 122 4.01 3.39 16.03
CA GLY A 122 3.62 2.01 16.20
C GLY A 122 3.18 1.41 14.87
N VAL A 123 2.96 0.08 14.86
CA VAL A 123 2.56 -0.69 13.68
C VAL A 123 1.39 -1.60 14.05
N ALA A 124 0.34 -1.58 13.24
CA ALA A 124 -0.75 -2.54 13.28
C ALA A 124 -0.81 -3.28 11.94
N VAL A 125 -0.69 -4.60 11.94
CA VAL A 125 -0.64 -5.40 10.71
C VAL A 125 -1.75 -6.44 10.67
N MET A 126 -2.27 -6.66 9.48
CA MET A 126 -3.28 -7.66 9.18
C MET A 126 -2.74 -8.58 8.10
N ALA A 127 -2.64 -9.88 8.39
CA ALA A 127 -2.16 -10.92 7.48
C ALA A 127 -0.84 -10.57 6.76
N PRO A 128 0.22 -10.15 7.47
CA PRO A 128 1.52 -9.90 6.85
C PRO A 128 2.15 -11.22 6.38
N HIS A 129 3.10 -11.14 5.45
CA HIS A 129 3.96 -12.24 5.05
C HIS A 129 5.37 -11.98 5.57
N GLU A 130 5.82 -12.75 6.54
CA GLU A 130 7.16 -12.63 7.11
C GLU A 130 8.18 -13.53 6.37
N PHE A 131 7.68 -14.60 5.76
CA PHE A 131 8.44 -15.53 4.92
C PHE A 131 7.52 -16.14 3.85
N VAL A 132 8.14 -16.73 2.83
CA VAL A 132 7.41 -17.39 1.74
C VAL A 132 7.01 -18.80 2.18
N GLU A 133 5.71 -19.10 2.07
CA GLU A 133 5.13 -20.39 2.45
C GLU A 133 4.49 -21.07 1.23
N ASP A 134 4.46 -22.41 1.22
CA ASP A 134 3.86 -23.18 0.14
C ASP A 134 2.38 -22.84 -0.06
N VAL A 135 1.63 -22.57 1.01
CA VAL A 135 0.23 -22.14 0.95
C VAL A 135 0.08 -20.80 0.24
N THR A 136 0.98 -19.86 0.49
CA THR A 136 1.00 -18.57 -0.19
C THR A 136 1.29 -18.75 -1.67
N LEU A 137 2.33 -19.52 -2.04
CA LEU A 137 2.68 -19.78 -3.43
C LEU A 137 1.55 -20.51 -4.18
N ALA A 138 0.83 -21.42 -3.52
CA ALA A 138 -0.34 -22.06 -4.11
C ALA A 138 -1.43 -21.01 -4.43
N GLY A 139 -1.74 -20.10 -3.49
CA GLY A 139 -2.70 -19.02 -3.71
C GLY A 139 -2.29 -18.05 -4.85
N ILE A 140 -0.98 -17.76 -4.99
CA ILE A 140 -0.45 -16.94 -6.10
C ILE A 140 -0.65 -17.63 -7.46
N ARG A 141 -0.38 -18.96 -7.53
CA ARG A 141 -0.63 -19.74 -8.75
C ARG A 141 -2.11 -19.81 -9.10
N ASP A 142 -2.97 -20.01 -8.10
CA ASP A 142 -4.43 -20.02 -8.27
C ASP A 142 -4.94 -18.64 -8.76
N ALA A 143 -4.40 -17.54 -8.23
CA ALA A 143 -4.73 -16.21 -8.70
C ALA A 143 -4.46 -16.03 -10.20
N ARG A 144 -3.40 -16.66 -10.74
CA ARG A 144 -3.09 -16.64 -12.18
C ARG A 144 -4.15 -17.40 -13.00
N VAL A 145 -4.69 -18.49 -12.48
CA VAL A 145 -5.80 -19.20 -13.11
C VAL A 145 -7.06 -18.34 -13.10
N VAL A 146 -7.40 -17.76 -11.95
CA VAL A 146 -8.55 -16.87 -11.79
C VAL A 146 -8.45 -15.64 -12.70
N TRP A 147 -7.26 -15.06 -12.85
CA TRP A 147 -7.01 -13.96 -13.79
C TRP A 147 -7.36 -14.31 -15.23
N LYS A 148 -7.02 -15.53 -15.68
CA LYS A 148 -7.24 -15.99 -17.06
C LYS A 148 -8.66 -16.47 -17.33
N THR A 149 -9.37 -16.95 -16.31
CA THR A 149 -10.64 -17.68 -16.48
C THR A 149 -11.86 -16.94 -15.97
N THR A 150 -11.70 -15.78 -15.32
CA THR A 150 -12.80 -15.02 -14.74
C THR A 150 -12.77 -13.55 -15.16
N ASP A 151 -13.70 -12.76 -14.63
CA ASP A 151 -13.76 -11.30 -14.80
C ASP A 151 -12.82 -10.51 -13.87
N MET A 152 -11.82 -11.16 -13.28
CA MET A 152 -10.88 -10.53 -12.33
C MET A 152 -10.17 -9.32 -12.95
N ALA A 153 -9.69 -9.45 -14.18
CA ALA A 153 -9.04 -8.36 -14.90
C ALA A 153 -9.96 -7.13 -15.04
N GLN A 154 -11.23 -7.35 -15.39
CA GLN A 154 -12.22 -6.28 -15.53
C GLN A 154 -12.54 -5.61 -14.17
N LYS A 155 -12.59 -6.40 -13.08
CA LYS A 155 -12.79 -5.86 -11.73
C LYS A 155 -11.63 -5.01 -11.29
N LEU A 156 -10.39 -5.46 -11.48
CA LEU A 156 -9.19 -4.71 -11.15
C LEU A 156 -9.02 -3.45 -12.03
N ALA A 157 -9.46 -3.48 -13.28
CA ALA A 157 -9.40 -2.34 -14.19
C ALA A 157 -10.21 -1.13 -13.69
N ARG A 158 -11.24 -1.36 -12.87
CA ARG A 158 -11.99 -0.27 -12.22
C ARG A 158 -11.16 0.54 -11.23
N CYS A 159 -10.07 -0.05 -10.74
CA CYS A 159 -9.19 0.55 -9.75
C CYS A 159 -7.84 0.96 -10.32
N HIS A 160 -7.27 0.15 -11.21
CA HIS A 160 -5.91 0.35 -11.75
C HIS A 160 -5.86 0.87 -13.19
N HIS A 161 -7.04 0.99 -13.85
CA HIS A 161 -7.17 1.57 -15.19
C HIS A 161 -6.21 0.91 -16.21
N ALA A 162 -5.45 1.69 -16.95
CA ALA A 162 -4.50 1.21 -17.96
C ALA A 162 -3.33 0.38 -17.37
N GLN A 163 -3.08 0.46 -16.08
CA GLN A 163 -1.98 -0.26 -15.41
C GLN A 163 -2.37 -1.67 -14.93
N THR A 164 -3.63 -2.07 -15.10
CA THR A 164 -4.21 -3.30 -14.51
C THR A 164 -3.41 -4.56 -14.81
N GLU A 165 -3.06 -4.80 -16.07
CA GLU A 165 -2.29 -5.98 -16.47
C GLU A 165 -0.90 -5.97 -15.84
N ARG A 166 -0.21 -4.82 -15.89
CA ARG A 166 1.11 -4.65 -15.28
C ARG A 166 1.06 -4.88 -13.77
N VAL A 167 0.08 -4.30 -13.08
CA VAL A 167 -0.11 -4.50 -11.62
C VAL A 167 -0.23 -5.98 -11.29
N PHE A 168 -1.07 -6.71 -12.03
CA PHE A 168 -1.29 -8.13 -11.78
C PHE A 168 -0.05 -8.97 -12.10
N LEU A 169 0.56 -8.77 -13.28
CA LEU A 169 1.70 -9.56 -13.71
C LEU A 169 2.94 -9.28 -12.86
N ASP A 170 3.26 -8.01 -12.60
CA ASP A 170 4.39 -7.63 -11.73
C ASP A 170 4.26 -8.25 -10.33
N TRP A 171 3.04 -8.27 -9.76
CA TRP A 171 2.80 -8.89 -8.47
C TRP A 171 2.90 -10.43 -8.54
N ASN A 172 2.23 -11.06 -9.50
CA ASN A 172 2.15 -12.52 -9.61
C ASN A 172 3.47 -13.16 -10.03
N ASP A 173 4.26 -12.50 -10.88
CA ASP A 173 5.55 -13.02 -11.38
C ASP A 173 6.69 -12.79 -10.38
N THR A 174 6.51 -11.87 -9.44
CA THR A 174 7.53 -11.58 -8.42
C THR A 174 7.45 -12.53 -7.23
N TRP A 175 6.25 -13.09 -6.96
CA TRP A 175 6.04 -14.12 -5.95
C TRP A 175 6.42 -15.51 -6.47
#